data_8010077f80959fa9f9117845d68c744d
#
_entry.id   8010077f80959fa9f9117845d68c744d
#
_cell.length_a   1.000
_cell.length_b   1.000
_cell.length_c   1.000
_cell.angle_alpha   90.00
_cell.angle_beta   90.00
_cell.angle_gamma   90.00
#
_symmetry.space_group_name_H-M   'P 1'
#
loop_
_entity.id
_entity.type
_entity.pdbx_description
1 polymer ?
#
loop_
_entity_poly.entity_id
_entity_poly.type
_entity_poly.pdbx_seq_one_letter_code
_entity_poly.pdbx_strand_id
1 'polypeptide(L)'
;MLAFLYGAPLNRIKNDKRWLVIFQVLQLLIILCTIVGLSQKIDVRVMYGLNVCFSLSTNLLNTLQMKIVPETLNNDEQVINKSIDIQYFTSNVLDIISNFIASILLGLLSYFALFQLSVPFFVAAIYFMLTIKLPKGQDKGKADTDLSEEAKSDKTHLFETFSAFKESRFASFIIMTESILSGGTDLLLTLAPIYLISEGISIKYIGLVLAVHKFSDLVGALLAPQVKLSYRNFFFLDYIVSGILLVLVFLIPVPLIKLILFALAFVIIGISGNMFEKMIYAEYDYSKIGLIYSANSSLYALFAVIFLIIPQFYTNIKMLGIVINVLT
;
A
#
# COMPACT_ATOMS: atom_id res chain seq x y z
N MET A 1 -6.61 -6.71 -9.54
CA MET A 1 -6.81 -7.16 -10.93
C MET A 1 -6.91 -6.01 -11.94
N LEU A 2 -7.72 -4.99 -11.69
CA LEU A 2 -7.86 -3.83 -12.58
C LEU A 2 -6.57 -3.00 -12.74
N ALA A 3 -5.68 -2.97 -11.74
CA ALA A 3 -4.45 -2.17 -11.80
C ALA A 3 -3.49 -2.62 -12.92
N PHE A 4 -3.44 -3.90 -13.28
CA PHE A 4 -2.71 -4.36 -14.46
C PHE A 4 -3.21 -3.73 -15.77
N LEU A 5 -4.49 -3.46 -15.87
CA LEU A 5 -5.09 -2.83 -17.06
C LEU A 5 -4.72 -1.35 -17.16
N TYR A 6 -4.45 -0.68 -16.04
CA TYR A 6 -4.17 0.76 -15.99
C TYR A 6 -2.68 1.11 -16.04
N GLY A 7 -1.79 0.17 -15.72
CA GLY A 7 -0.36 0.44 -15.62
C GLY A 7 0.25 0.96 -16.91
N ALA A 8 0.01 0.27 -18.04
CA ALA A 8 0.52 0.68 -19.33
C ALA A 8 -0.07 2.01 -19.84
N PRO A 9 -1.41 2.26 -19.80
CA PRO A 9 -1.96 3.57 -20.08
C PRO A 9 -1.40 4.69 -19.22
N LEU A 10 -1.27 4.47 -17.90
CA LEU A 10 -0.71 5.45 -16.99
C LEU A 10 0.75 5.79 -17.28
N ASN A 11 1.54 4.78 -17.65
CA ASN A 11 2.95 4.99 -17.99
C ASN A 11 3.15 5.82 -19.27
N ARG A 12 2.19 5.80 -20.19
CA ARG A 12 2.22 6.57 -21.45
C ARG A 12 1.72 8.02 -21.32
N ILE A 13 1.18 8.38 -20.14
CA ILE A 13 0.69 9.74 -19.90
C ILE A 13 1.87 10.72 -19.98
N LYS A 14 1.76 11.73 -20.84
CA LYS A 14 2.77 12.78 -21.03
C LYS A 14 2.65 13.93 -20.02
N ASN A 15 1.50 14.11 -19.36
CA ASN A 15 1.23 15.23 -18.48
C ASN A 15 0.77 14.74 -17.10
N ASP A 16 1.70 14.15 -16.36
CA ASP A 16 1.45 13.50 -15.09
C ASP A 16 0.82 14.44 -14.05
N LYS A 17 1.29 15.71 -13.98
CA LYS A 17 0.71 16.72 -13.08
C LYS A 17 -0.78 16.94 -13.32
N ARG A 18 -1.20 17.00 -14.58
CA ARG A 18 -2.61 17.23 -14.95
C ARG A 18 -3.48 16.08 -14.47
N TRP A 19 -3.01 14.85 -14.65
CA TRP A 19 -3.73 13.65 -14.22
C TRP A 19 -3.78 13.51 -12.72
N LEU A 20 -2.70 13.85 -11.99
CA LEU A 20 -2.72 13.91 -10.53
C LEU A 20 -3.84 14.84 -10.03
N VAL A 21 -3.94 16.06 -10.59
CA VAL A 21 -4.99 16.99 -10.22
C VAL A 21 -6.37 16.45 -10.58
N ILE A 22 -6.54 15.83 -11.77
CA ILE A 22 -7.81 15.23 -12.18
C ILE A 22 -8.25 14.14 -11.19
N PHE A 23 -7.37 13.21 -10.84
CA PHE A 23 -7.71 12.15 -9.88
C PHE A 23 -8.01 12.70 -8.48
N GLN A 24 -7.30 13.73 -8.04
CA GLN A 24 -7.57 14.38 -6.76
C GLN A 24 -8.95 15.08 -6.76
N VAL A 25 -9.30 15.76 -7.86
CA VAL A 25 -10.64 16.34 -8.05
C VAL A 25 -11.71 15.25 -8.11
N LEU A 26 -11.43 14.15 -8.78
CA LEU A 26 -12.36 13.01 -8.83
C LEU A 26 -12.62 12.43 -7.42
N GLN A 27 -11.59 12.29 -6.59
CA GLN A 27 -11.76 11.87 -5.20
C GLN A 27 -12.64 12.84 -4.41
N LEU A 28 -12.41 14.15 -4.57
CA LEU A 28 -13.27 15.16 -3.93
C LEU A 28 -14.73 15.03 -4.39
N LEU A 29 -14.98 14.84 -5.67
CA LEU A 29 -16.34 14.64 -6.20
C LEU A 29 -17.00 13.38 -5.63
N ILE A 30 -16.25 12.27 -5.52
CA ILE A 30 -16.76 11.03 -4.93
C ILE A 30 -17.15 11.26 -3.46
N ILE A 31 -16.33 11.99 -2.68
CA ILE A 31 -16.65 12.32 -1.29
C ILE A 31 -17.91 13.20 -1.21
N LEU A 32 -18.03 14.21 -2.06
CA LEU A 32 -19.26 15.04 -2.11
C LEU A 32 -20.48 14.20 -2.46
N CYS A 33 -20.38 13.28 -3.42
CA CYS A 33 -21.46 12.33 -3.74
C CYS A 33 -21.79 11.42 -2.55
N THR A 34 -20.79 10.98 -1.80
CA THR A 34 -20.99 10.18 -0.58
C THR A 34 -21.73 10.96 0.49
N ILE A 35 -21.35 12.23 0.72
CA ILE A 35 -22.05 13.12 1.67
C ILE A 35 -23.53 13.31 1.28
N VAL A 36 -23.79 13.59 0.01
CA VAL A 36 -25.16 13.71 -0.49
C VAL A 36 -25.93 12.40 -0.36
N GLY A 37 -25.28 11.28 -0.69
CA GLY A 37 -25.87 9.95 -0.55
C GLY A 37 -26.23 9.61 0.89
N LEU A 38 -25.37 9.92 1.85
CA LEU A 38 -25.63 9.74 3.28
C LEU A 38 -26.78 10.61 3.77
N SER A 39 -26.87 11.87 3.30
CA SER A 39 -27.93 12.78 3.67
C SER A 39 -29.31 12.34 3.15
N GLN A 40 -29.34 11.75 1.96
CA GLN A 40 -30.55 11.26 1.30
C GLN A 40 -30.90 9.80 1.61
N LYS A 41 -30.09 9.13 2.47
CA LYS A 41 -30.26 7.71 2.82
C LYS A 41 -30.33 6.79 1.56
N ILE A 42 -29.47 7.04 0.58
CA ILE A 42 -29.39 6.26 -0.65
C ILE A 42 -28.99 4.80 -0.33
N ASP A 43 -29.34 3.86 -1.22
CA ASP A 43 -29.07 2.44 -1.10
C ASP A 43 -27.59 2.18 -0.80
N VAL A 44 -27.32 1.29 0.16
CA VAL A 44 -25.99 0.86 0.58
C VAL A 44 -25.14 0.34 -0.61
N ARG A 45 -25.77 -0.25 -1.64
CA ARG A 45 -25.10 -0.71 -2.85
C ARG A 45 -24.41 0.42 -3.62
N VAL A 46 -25.06 1.60 -3.66
CA VAL A 46 -24.47 2.80 -4.30
C VAL A 46 -23.27 3.29 -3.51
N MET A 47 -23.34 3.23 -2.16
CA MET A 47 -22.23 3.58 -1.27
C MET A 47 -21.02 2.65 -1.48
N TYR A 48 -21.25 1.34 -1.64
CA TYR A 48 -20.18 0.41 -2.01
C TYR A 48 -19.58 0.76 -3.37
N GLY A 49 -20.39 1.11 -4.36
CA GLY A 49 -19.92 1.57 -5.67
C GLY A 49 -19.02 2.81 -5.56
N LEU A 50 -19.43 3.82 -4.79
CA LEU A 50 -18.63 5.02 -4.54
C LEU A 50 -17.30 4.70 -3.84
N ASN A 51 -17.30 3.79 -2.88
CA ASN A 51 -16.08 3.35 -2.19
C ASN A 51 -15.12 2.64 -3.14
N VAL A 52 -15.62 1.77 -4.02
CA VAL A 52 -14.80 1.11 -5.07
C VAL A 52 -14.19 2.16 -6.00
N CYS A 53 -14.97 3.14 -6.46
CA CYS A 53 -14.48 4.23 -7.30
C CYS A 53 -13.42 5.07 -6.59
N PHE A 54 -13.60 5.36 -5.31
CA PHE A 54 -12.63 6.07 -4.48
C PHE A 54 -11.32 5.30 -4.37
N SER A 55 -11.38 4.01 -4.04
CA SER A 55 -10.21 3.12 -3.92
C SER A 55 -9.44 3.00 -5.23
N LEU A 56 -10.15 2.88 -6.37
CA LEU A 56 -9.53 2.87 -7.69
C LEU A 56 -8.81 4.20 -7.97
N SER A 57 -9.45 5.33 -7.70
CA SER A 57 -8.82 6.66 -7.87
C SER A 57 -7.58 6.83 -6.99
N THR A 58 -7.60 6.31 -5.75
CA THR A 58 -6.44 6.33 -4.84
C THR A 58 -5.28 5.52 -5.39
N ASN A 59 -5.54 4.31 -5.88
CA ASN A 59 -4.50 3.47 -6.47
C ASN A 59 -3.87 4.10 -7.71
N LEU A 60 -4.69 4.71 -8.58
CA LEU A 60 -4.21 5.42 -9.77
C LEU A 60 -3.35 6.63 -9.39
N LEU A 61 -3.77 7.39 -8.39
CA LEU A 61 -3.04 8.55 -7.88
C LEU A 61 -1.70 8.13 -7.28
N ASN A 62 -1.66 7.09 -6.44
CA ASN A 62 -0.43 6.56 -5.87
C ASN A 62 0.54 6.08 -6.96
N THR A 63 0.06 5.34 -7.96
CA THR A 63 0.89 4.88 -9.07
C THR A 63 1.52 6.04 -9.84
N LEU A 64 0.76 7.12 -10.10
CA LEU A 64 1.29 8.32 -10.74
C LEU A 64 2.29 9.06 -9.87
N GLN A 65 2.04 9.15 -8.56
CA GLN A 65 2.99 9.77 -7.63
C GLN A 65 4.33 9.04 -7.65
N MET A 66 4.33 7.72 -7.59
CA MET A 66 5.56 6.92 -7.63
C MET A 66 6.31 7.05 -8.96
N LYS A 67 5.59 7.16 -10.07
CA LYS A 67 6.20 7.41 -11.40
C LYS A 67 6.95 8.75 -11.47
N ILE A 68 6.44 9.79 -10.81
CA ILE A 68 6.99 11.15 -10.88
C ILE A 68 8.22 11.33 -9.98
N VAL A 69 8.37 10.52 -8.94
CA VAL A 69 9.46 10.65 -7.95
C VAL A 69 10.84 10.70 -8.62
N PRO A 70 11.24 9.75 -9.50
CA PRO A 70 12.55 9.79 -10.15
C PRO A 70 12.76 11.05 -11.01
N GLU A 71 11.74 11.44 -11.79
CA GLU A 71 11.81 12.63 -12.65
C GLU A 71 11.96 13.93 -11.84
N THR A 72 11.25 14.01 -10.71
CA THR A 72 11.31 15.20 -9.82
C THR A 72 12.66 15.32 -9.14
N LEU A 73 13.34 14.21 -8.88
CA LEU A 73 14.62 14.13 -8.18
C LEU A 73 15.81 13.96 -9.16
N ASN A 74 15.64 14.30 -10.44
CA ASN A 74 16.67 14.24 -11.48
C ASN A 74 17.33 12.85 -11.63
N ASN A 75 16.63 11.79 -11.29
CA ASN A 75 17.11 10.41 -11.30
C ASN A 75 18.36 10.18 -10.43
N ASP A 76 18.55 10.99 -9.39
CA ASP A 76 19.63 10.83 -8.42
C ASP A 76 19.24 9.75 -7.40
N GLU A 77 19.91 8.60 -7.45
CA GLU A 77 19.62 7.43 -6.62
C GLU A 77 19.74 7.74 -5.12
N GLN A 78 20.73 8.54 -4.71
CA GLN A 78 20.91 8.88 -3.29
C GLN A 78 19.77 9.76 -2.78
N VAL A 79 19.33 10.72 -3.60
CA VAL A 79 18.21 11.61 -3.27
C VAL A 79 16.89 10.84 -3.28
N ILE A 80 16.69 9.91 -4.22
CA ILE A 80 15.52 9.03 -4.28
C ILE A 80 15.45 8.17 -3.01
N ASN A 81 16.54 7.50 -2.64
CA ASN A 81 16.59 6.67 -1.43
C ASN A 81 16.26 7.48 -0.16
N LYS A 82 16.82 8.68 -0.03
CA LYS A 82 16.52 9.58 1.09
C LYS A 82 15.06 10.07 1.07
N SER A 83 14.51 10.30 -0.10
CA SER A 83 13.09 10.67 -0.26
C SER A 83 12.17 9.54 0.18
N ILE A 84 12.49 8.29 -0.16
CA ILE A 84 11.76 7.10 0.27
C ILE A 84 11.80 6.98 1.81
N ASP A 85 12.97 7.16 2.43
CA ASP A 85 13.10 7.12 3.89
C ASP A 85 12.20 8.16 4.57
N ILE A 86 12.21 9.40 4.07
CA ILE A 86 11.37 10.48 4.60
C ILE A 86 9.89 10.19 4.36
N GLN A 87 9.53 9.74 3.18
CA GLN A 87 8.15 9.41 2.82
C GLN A 87 7.61 8.28 3.69
N TYR A 88 8.37 7.21 3.83
CA TYR A 88 7.98 6.04 4.63
C TYR A 88 7.83 6.40 6.11
N PHE A 89 8.79 7.13 6.68
CA PHE A 89 8.71 7.63 8.05
C PHE A 89 7.48 8.54 8.24
N THR A 90 7.30 9.53 7.34
CA THR A 90 6.19 10.49 7.43
C THR A 90 4.84 9.79 7.31
N SER A 91 4.70 8.82 6.40
CA SER A 91 3.47 8.04 6.26
C SER A 91 3.12 7.27 7.54
N ASN A 92 4.10 6.59 8.15
CA ASN A 92 3.87 5.88 9.41
C ASN A 92 3.48 6.81 10.57
N VAL A 93 4.14 7.97 10.69
CA VAL A 93 3.79 8.99 11.69
C VAL A 93 2.37 9.53 11.45
N LEU A 94 2.04 9.85 10.19
CA LEU A 94 0.71 10.33 9.83
C LEU A 94 -0.36 9.27 10.08
N ASP A 95 -0.10 8.01 9.80
CA ASP A 95 -1.02 6.90 10.08
C ASP A 95 -1.34 6.79 11.58
N ILE A 96 -0.31 6.86 12.45
CA ILE A 96 -0.50 6.80 13.90
C ILE A 96 -1.34 8.01 14.36
N ILE A 97 -0.96 9.21 13.94
CA ILE A 97 -1.63 10.45 14.34
C ILE A 97 -3.07 10.46 13.82
N SER A 98 -3.28 10.10 12.55
CA SER A 98 -4.60 10.07 11.93
C SER A 98 -5.52 9.05 12.59
N ASN A 99 -5.04 7.85 12.91
CA ASN A 99 -5.82 6.83 13.61
C ASN A 99 -6.19 7.27 15.02
N PHE A 100 -5.27 7.94 15.73
CA PHE A 100 -5.55 8.50 17.06
C PHE A 100 -6.60 9.61 17.01
N ILE A 101 -6.42 10.58 16.11
CA ILE A 101 -7.37 11.66 15.89
C ILE A 101 -8.73 11.11 15.44
N ALA A 102 -8.75 10.16 14.49
CA ALA A 102 -9.98 9.54 14.02
C ALA A 102 -10.74 8.85 15.15
N SER A 103 -10.05 8.16 16.07
CA SER A 103 -10.68 7.52 17.23
C SER A 103 -11.35 8.53 18.17
N ILE A 104 -10.72 9.67 18.41
CA ILE A 104 -11.29 10.76 19.19
C ILE A 104 -12.49 11.37 18.46
N LEU A 105 -12.34 11.68 17.20
CA LEU A 105 -13.39 12.30 16.39
C LEU A 105 -14.61 11.38 16.23
N LEU A 106 -14.42 10.07 16.09
CA LEU A 106 -15.53 9.09 16.05
C LEU A 106 -16.33 9.04 17.36
N GLY A 107 -15.69 9.34 18.50
CA GLY A 107 -16.38 9.46 19.78
C GLY A 107 -17.17 10.77 19.92
N LEU A 108 -16.83 11.81 19.16
CA LEU A 108 -17.39 13.15 19.30
C LEU A 108 -18.33 13.53 18.14
N LEU A 109 -18.08 13.01 16.94
CA LEU A 109 -18.75 13.40 15.70
C LEU A 109 -19.46 12.21 15.07
N SER A 110 -20.56 12.49 14.35
CA SER A 110 -21.19 11.48 13.49
C SER A 110 -20.32 11.18 12.26
N TYR A 111 -20.50 10.00 11.67
CA TYR A 111 -19.85 9.65 10.39
C TYR A 111 -20.09 10.72 9.31
N PHE A 112 -21.30 11.28 9.26
CA PHE A 112 -21.64 12.35 8.33
C PHE A 112 -20.77 13.60 8.53
N ALA A 113 -20.59 14.03 9.77
CA ALA A 113 -19.74 15.17 10.11
C ALA A 113 -18.26 14.91 9.78
N LEU A 114 -17.79 13.67 9.94
CA LEU A 114 -16.42 13.28 9.56
C LEU A 114 -16.18 13.37 8.05
N PHE A 115 -17.14 12.93 7.23
CA PHE A 115 -17.05 13.11 5.78
C PHE A 115 -17.05 14.60 5.39
N GLN A 116 -17.86 15.44 6.04
CA GLN A 116 -17.83 16.88 5.81
C GLN A 116 -16.48 17.50 6.20
N LEU A 117 -15.90 17.07 7.32
CA LEU A 117 -14.58 17.53 7.79
C LEU A 117 -13.45 17.13 6.83
N SER A 118 -13.59 16.06 6.07
CA SER A 118 -12.57 15.65 5.09
C SER A 118 -12.47 16.56 3.87
N VAL A 119 -13.56 17.24 3.48
CA VAL A 119 -13.64 18.11 2.30
C VAL A 119 -12.53 19.19 2.26
N PRO A 120 -12.32 20.00 3.32
CA PRO A 120 -11.26 20.99 3.34
C PRO A 120 -9.86 20.41 3.09
N PHE A 121 -9.58 19.20 3.56
CA PHE A 121 -8.30 18.54 3.34
C PHE A 121 -8.10 18.14 1.88
N PHE A 122 -9.14 17.66 1.20
CA PHE A 122 -9.07 17.38 -0.25
C PHE A 122 -8.89 18.66 -1.07
N VAL A 123 -9.56 19.76 -0.70
CA VAL A 123 -9.39 21.06 -1.34
C VAL A 123 -7.96 21.57 -1.14
N ALA A 124 -7.42 21.48 0.08
CA ALA A 124 -6.04 21.83 0.37
C ALA A 124 -5.05 20.96 -0.43
N ALA A 125 -5.28 19.66 -0.54
CA ALA A 125 -4.44 18.76 -1.33
C ALA A 125 -4.43 19.14 -2.81
N ILE A 126 -5.58 19.49 -3.40
CA ILE A 126 -5.68 20.01 -4.78
C ILE A 126 -4.89 21.30 -4.91
N TYR A 127 -5.05 22.23 -3.98
CA TYR A 127 -4.31 23.50 -3.99
C TYR A 127 -2.80 23.27 -3.96
N PHE A 128 -2.31 22.44 -3.07
CA PHE A 128 -0.88 22.10 -3.00
C PHE A 128 -0.40 21.44 -4.29
N MET A 129 -1.15 20.50 -4.87
CA MET A 129 -0.79 19.88 -6.15
C MET A 129 -0.70 20.89 -7.30
N LEU A 130 -1.57 21.88 -7.33
CA LEU A 130 -1.51 22.95 -8.34
C LEU A 130 -0.27 23.82 -8.18
N THR A 131 0.19 24.07 -6.94
CA THR A 131 1.36 24.91 -6.65
C THR A 131 2.70 24.21 -6.87
N ILE A 132 2.75 22.89 -6.83
CA ILE A 132 3.98 22.13 -7.10
C ILE A 132 4.46 22.39 -8.53
N LYS A 133 5.70 22.88 -8.66
CA LYS A 133 6.36 23.02 -9.95
C LYS A 133 7.10 21.72 -10.24
N LEU A 134 6.51 20.87 -11.07
CA LEU A 134 7.26 19.75 -11.63
C LEU A 134 8.29 20.30 -12.63
N PRO A 135 9.52 19.74 -12.66
CA PRO A 135 10.47 20.04 -13.73
C PRO A 135 9.74 19.81 -15.05
N LYS A 136 9.84 20.76 -15.97
CA LYS A 136 9.36 20.53 -17.35
C LYS A 136 10.15 19.34 -17.84
N GLY A 137 9.48 18.21 -18.05
CA GLY A 137 10.11 17.05 -18.64
C GLY A 137 10.92 17.51 -19.84
N GLN A 138 12.19 17.18 -19.86
CA GLN A 138 12.98 17.37 -21.08
C GLN A 138 12.15 16.71 -22.17
N ASP A 139 11.78 17.51 -23.17
CA ASP A 139 11.14 17.00 -24.40
C ASP A 139 11.93 15.75 -24.82
N LYS A 140 11.44 14.58 -24.43
CA LYS A 140 11.96 13.33 -24.97
C LYS A 140 11.68 13.43 -26.45
N GLY A 141 12.75 13.74 -27.16
CA GLY A 141 12.75 14.09 -28.56
C GLY A 141 11.81 13.20 -29.34
N LYS A 142 11.03 13.85 -30.18
CA LYS A 142 10.27 13.30 -31.28
C LYS A 142 10.63 11.84 -31.63
N ALA A 143 9.93 10.89 -31.06
CA ALA A 143 9.56 9.74 -31.81
C ALA A 143 8.18 10.09 -32.38
N ASP A 144 8.20 10.75 -33.52
CA ASP A 144 7.06 10.76 -34.45
C ASP A 144 6.80 9.29 -34.79
N THR A 145 5.91 8.69 -34.07
CA THR A 145 5.31 7.41 -34.45
C THR A 145 3.81 7.58 -34.34
N ASP A 146 3.27 7.85 -35.47
CA ASP A 146 1.92 7.69 -35.97
C ASP A 146 0.79 7.46 -34.96
N LEU A 147 -0.11 8.45 -34.96
CA LEU A 147 -1.45 8.45 -34.35
C LEU A 147 -2.40 7.39 -34.96
N SER A 148 -1.87 6.34 -35.59
CA SER A 148 -2.63 5.32 -36.31
C SER A 148 -2.65 3.93 -35.65
N GLU A 149 -2.22 3.77 -34.38
CA GLU A 149 -2.30 2.49 -33.68
C GLU A 149 -3.20 2.49 -32.43
N GLU A 150 -4.29 3.26 -32.44
CA GLU A 150 -5.25 3.33 -31.32
C GLU A 150 -6.07 2.05 -31.09
N ALA A 151 -5.84 0.98 -31.81
CA ALA A 151 -6.64 -0.25 -31.72
C ALA A 151 -5.83 -1.53 -31.47
N LYS A 152 -4.60 -1.46 -30.97
CA LYS A 152 -3.90 -2.69 -30.56
C LYS A 152 -4.30 -3.04 -29.11
N SER A 153 -5.31 -3.87 -29.05
CA SER A 153 -5.68 -4.89 -28.05
C SER A 153 -5.11 -4.74 -26.63
N ASP A 154 -6.02 -4.70 -25.62
CA ASP A 154 -5.75 -4.88 -24.16
C ASP A 154 -4.69 -5.95 -23.84
N LYS A 155 -4.55 -6.96 -24.71
CA LYS A 155 -3.52 -8.01 -24.60
C LYS A 155 -2.09 -7.47 -24.70
N THR A 156 -1.85 -6.41 -25.48
CA THR A 156 -0.52 -5.82 -25.65
C THR A 156 -0.07 -5.11 -24.36
N HIS A 157 -0.99 -4.45 -23.66
CA HIS A 157 -0.71 -3.72 -22.42
C HIS A 157 -0.42 -4.65 -21.24
N LEU A 158 -1.16 -5.74 -21.12
CA LEU A 158 -0.88 -6.77 -20.13
C LEU A 158 0.49 -7.42 -20.37
N PHE A 159 0.83 -7.65 -21.63
CA PHE A 159 2.11 -8.22 -22.01
C PHE A 159 3.30 -7.30 -21.72
N GLU A 160 3.15 -5.98 -21.94
CA GLU A 160 4.16 -4.98 -21.57
C GLU A 160 4.42 -4.97 -20.06
N THR A 161 3.35 -4.91 -19.26
CA THR A 161 3.46 -4.94 -17.79
C THR A 161 4.14 -6.23 -17.31
N PHE A 162 3.73 -7.37 -17.87
CA PHE A 162 4.31 -8.65 -17.51
C PHE A 162 5.76 -8.81 -18.00
N SER A 163 6.11 -8.24 -19.16
CA SER A 163 7.48 -8.21 -19.67
C SER A 163 8.38 -7.36 -18.79
N ALA A 164 7.93 -6.13 -18.43
CA ALA A 164 8.65 -5.25 -17.53
C ALA A 164 8.86 -5.90 -16.15
N PHE A 165 7.82 -6.55 -15.62
CA PHE A 165 7.89 -7.27 -14.34
C PHE A 165 8.95 -8.38 -14.36
N LYS A 166 9.17 -9.07 -15.47
CA LYS A 166 10.15 -10.16 -15.60
C LYS A 166 11.60 -9.71 -15.79
N GLU A 167 11.89 -8.43 -15.97
CA GLU A 167 13.25 -7.93 -16.21
C GLU A 167 14.21 -8.26 -15.06
N SER A 168 13.76 -8.05 -13.81
CA SER A 168 14.49 -8.52 -12.64
C SER A 168 13.78 -9.73 -12.02
N ARG A 169 14.37 -10.92 -12.21
CA ARG A 169 13.83 -12.16 -11.62
C ARG A 169 13.80 -12.10 -10.10
N PHE A 170 14.83 -11.48 -9.51
CA PHE A 170 14.93 -11.32 -8.07
C PHE A 170 13.82 -10.42 -7.55
N ALA A 171 13.69 -9.19 -8.06
CA ALA A 171 12.66 -8.26 -7.62
C ALA A 171 11.24 -8.79 -7.88
N SER A 172 10.99 -9.45 -9.02
CA SER A 172 9.71 -10.11 -9.30
C SER A 172 9.35 -11.17 -8.28
N PHE A 173 10.33 -11.98 -7.87
CA PHE A 173 10.14 -13.00 -6.83
C PHE A 173 9.79 -12.34 -5.48
N ILE A 174 10.52 -11.29 -5.09
CA ILE A 174 10.24 -10.56 -3.85
C ILE A 174 8.85 -9.90 -3.90
N ILE A 175 8.49 -9.21 -4.99
CA ILE A 175 7.16 -8.61 -5.15
C ILE A 175 6.04 -9.65 -5.01
N MET A 176 6.22 -10.82 -5.61
CA MET A 176 5.25 -11.90 -5.50
C MET A 176 5.12 -12.41 -4.08
N THR A 177 6.26 -12.65 -3.41
CA THR A 177 6.30 -13.11 -2.02
C THR A 177 5.68 -12.07 -1.08
N GLU A 178 6.08 -10.80 -1.17
CA GLU A 178 5.51 -9.70 -0.38
C GLU A 178 4.00 -9.57 -0.59
N SER A 179 3.51 -9.76 -1.81
CA SER A 179 2.07 -9.71 -2.10
C SER A 179 1.31 -10.86 -1.40
N ILE A 180 1.88 -12.04 -1.36
CA ILE A 180 1.32 -13.20 -0.64
C ILE A 180 1.32 -12.92 0.86
N LEU A 181 2.45 -12.48 1.40
CA LEU A 181 2.63 -12.18 2.82
C LEU A 181 1.67 -11.09 3.31
N SER A 182 1.56 -10.02 2.55
CA SER A 182 0.65 -8.92 2.86
C SER A 182 -0.80 -9.40 2.94
N GLY A 183 -1.26 -10.18 1.95
CA GLY A 183 -2.61 -10.75 1.99
C GLY A 183 -2.84 -11.64 3.21
N GLY A 184 -1.84 -12.46 3.58
CA GLY A 184 -1.88 -13.29 4.80
C GLY A 184 -1.88 -12.47 6.09
N THR A 185 -1.04 -11.45 6.17
CA THR A 185 -0.94 -10.54 7.32
C THR A 185 -2.23 -9.75 7.51
N ASP A 186 -2.80 -9.20 6.43
CA ASP A 186 -4.08 -8.47 6.47
C ASP A 186 -5.22 -9.36 6.98
N LEU A 187 -5.27 -10.62 6.53
CA LEU A 187 -6.23 -11.58 7.06
C LEU A 187 -6.03 -11.81 8.56
N LEU A 188 -4.80 -12.06 9.00
CA LEU A 188 -4.49 -12.33 10.41
C LEU A 188 -4.80 -11.12 11.30
N LEU A 189 -4.49 -9.91 10.87
CA LEU A 189 -4.84 -8.68 11.58
C LEU A 189 -6.36 -8.48 11.64
N THR A 190 -7.09 -8.79 10.57
CA THR A 190 -8.55 -8.74 10.54
C THR A 190 -9.18 -9.75 11.50
N LEU A 191 -8.59 -10.95 11.62
CA LEU A 191 -9.06 -12.00 12.54
C LEU A 191 -8.51 -11.85 13.97
N ALA A 192 -7.55 -10.97 14.21
CA ALA A 192 -6.92 -10.79 15.52
C ALA A 192 -7.93 -10.51 16.65
N PRO A 193 -8.99 -9.71 16.49
CA PRO A 193 -10.01 -9.54 17.53
C PRO A 193 -10.65 -10.86 17.94
N ILE A 194 -11.04 -11.68 16.97
CA ILE A 194 -11.70 -12.97 17.22
C ILE A 194 -10.73 -13.93 17.90
N TYR A 195 -9.49 -13.98 17.45
CA TYR A 195 -8.43 -14.81 18.03
C TYR A 195 -8.14 -14.42 19.48
N LEU A 196 -7.98 -13.15 19.78
CA LEU A 196 -7.70 -12.67 21.14
C LEU A 196 -8.83 -13.00 22.11
N ILE A 197 -10.09 -12.85 21.67
CA ILE A 197 -11.27 -13.24 22.48
C ILE A 197 -11.26 -14.76 22.73
N SER A 198 -10.95 -15.58 21.74
CA SER A 198 -10.88 -17.04 21.90
C SER A 198 -9.77 -17.50 22.85
N GLU A 199 -8.69 -16.73 22.98
CA GLU A 199 -7.60 -16.95 23.94
C GLU A 199 -7.89 -16.35 25.32
N GLY A 200 -9.13 -15.86 25.58
CA GLY A 200 -9.53 -15.26 26.85
C GLY A 200 -9.03 -13.84 27.09
N ILE A 201 -8.49 -13.18 26.08
CA ILE A 201 -8.00 -11.80 26.15
C ILE A 201 -9.17 -10.85 25.90
N SER A 202 -9.38 -9.88 26.82
CA SER A 202 -10.45 -8.92 26.68
C SER A 202 -10.30 -8.05 25.44
N ILE A 203 -11.43 -7.79 24.75
CA ILE A 203 -11.51 -6.96 23.54
C ILE A 203 -10.88 -5.56 23.71
N LYS A 204 -10.85 -5.05 24.94
CA LYS A 204 -10.22 -3.74 25.26
C LYS A 204 -8.71 -3.69 24.94
N TYR A 205 -8.04 -4.84 24.84
CA TYR A 205 -6.61 -4.91 24.50
C TYR A 205 -6.35 -4.94 23.00
N ILE A 206 -7.36 -5.01 22.15
CA ILE A 206 -7.18 -4.97 20.69
C ILE A 206 -6.52 -3.66 20.26
N GLY A 207 -6.95 -2.53 20.84
CA GLY A 207 -6.34 -1.23 20.58
C GLY A 207 -4.85 -1.21 20.92
N LEU A 208 -4.43 -1.91 21.97
CA LEU A 208 -3.02 -2.05 22.34
C LEU A 208 -2.24 -2.85 21.29
N VAL A 209 -2.80 -3.95 20.78
CA VAL A 209 -2.15 -4.76 19.74
C VAL A 209 -1.97 -3.95 18.45
N LEU A 210 -2.99 -3.21 18.03
CA LEU A 210 -2.90 -2.33 16.86
C LEU A 210 -1.90 -1.18 17.08
N ALA A 211 -1.87 -0.61 18.27
CA ALA A 211 -0.89 0.43 18.62
C ALA A 211 0.54 -0.12 18.59
N VAL A 212 0.78 -1.32 19.14
CA VAL A 212 2.10 -1.99 19.08
C VAL A 212 2.48 -2.28 17.64
N HIS A 213 1.57 -2.77 16.80
CA HIS A 213 1.81 -2.98 15.38
C HIS A 213 2.33 -1.70 14.71
N LYS A 214 1.55 -0.61 14.77
CA LYS A 214 1.91 0.66 14.13
C LYS A 214 3.18 1.30 14.71
N PHE A 215 3.39 1.19 16.02
CA PHE A 215 4.61 1.66 16.67
C PHE A 215 5.83 0.86 16.21
N SER A 216 5.69 -0.45 16.05
CA SER A 216 6.77 -1.33 15.55
C SER A 216 7.13 -1.02 14.12
N ASP A 217 6.15 -0.80 13.24
CA ASP A 217 6.37 -0.34 11.87
C ASP A 217 7.14 0.99 11.82
N LEU A 218 6.78 1.93 12.69
CA LEU A 218 7.48 3.22 12.80
C LEU A 218 8.94 3.03 13.24
N VAL A 219 9.18 2.19 14.25
CA VAL A 219 10.55 1.87 14.70
C VAL A 219 11.35 1.22 13.57
N GLY A 220 10.73 0.29 12.83
CA GLY A 220 11.32 -0.32 11.64
C GLY A 220 11.70 0.72 10.58
N ALA A 221 10.79 1.64 10.26
CA ALA A 221 11.04 2.73 9.32
C ALA A 221 12.24 3.60 9.72
N LEU A 222 12.40 3.88 11.03
CA LEU A 222 13.55 4.63 11.57
C LEU A 222 14.88 3.87 11.50
N LEU A 223 14.83 2.54 11.59
CA LEU A 223 16.01 1.67 11.52
C LEU A 223 16.42 1.35 10.08
N ALA A 224 15.48 1.38 9.12
CA ALA A 224 15.73 1.01 7.74
C ALA A 224 16.93 1.72 7.08
N PRO A 225 17.17 3.05 7.26
CA PRO A 225 18.33 3.72 6.68
C PRO A 225 19.67 3.23 7.22
N GLN A 226 19.69 2.56 8.37
CA GLN A 226 20.89 2.04 9.01
C GLN A 226 21.28 0.63 8.51
N VAL A 227 20.37 -0.04 7.81
CA VAL A 227 20.58 -1.38 7.27
C VAL A 227 21.50 -1.30 6.04
N LYS A 228 22.69 -1.90 6.17
CA LYS A 228 23.74 -1.94 5.13
C LYS A 228 23.82 -3.28 4.39
N LEU A 229 22.77 -4.11 4.51
CA LEU A 229 22.70 -5.40 3.83
C LEU A 229 22.30 -5.20 2.37
N SER A 230 22.77 -6.08 1.48
CA SER A 230 22.22 -6.16 0.14
C SER A 230 20.75 -6.60 0.20
N TYR A 231 19.92 -6.14 -0.75
CA TYR A 231 18.50 -6.48 -0.80
C TYR A 231 18.26 -8.00 -0.71
N ARG A 232 19.05 -8.80 -1.41
CA ARG A 232 18.93 -10.25 -1.42
C ARG A 232 19.16 -10.86 -0.02
N ASN A 233 20.21 -10.43 0.67
CA ASN A 233 20.53 -10.97 2.00
C ASN A 233 19.51 -10.47 3.05
N PHE A 234 19.03 -9.24 2.88
CA PHE A 234 18.04 -8.67 3.78
C PHE A 234 16.73 -9.44 3.71
N PHE A 235 16.13 -9.61 2.51
CA PHE A 235 14.85 -10.30 2.38
C PHE A 235 14.93 -11.78 2.78
N PHE A 236 16.04 -12.45 2.53
CA PHE A 236 16.25 -13.80 3.01
C PHE A 236 16.22 -13.89 4.54
N LEU A 237 16.91 -12.96 5.23
CA LEU A 237 16.90 -12.87 6.69
C LEU A 237 15.53 -12.47 7.23
N ASP A 238 14.90 -11.48 6.61
CA ASP A 238 13.58 -10.98 6.99
C ASP A 238 12.55 -12.12 7.00
N TYR A 239 12.40 -12.83 5.91
CA TYR A 239 11.41 -13.91 5.82
C TYR A 239 11.64 -15.01 6.85
N ILE A 240 12.88 -15.40 7.10
CA ILE A 240 13.18 -16.40 8.13
C ILE A 240 12.87 -15.86 9.53
N VAL A 241 13.36 -14.67 9.86
CA VAL A 241 13.28 -14.16 11.24
C VAL A 241 11.86 -13.71 11.56
N SER A 242 11.22 -12.93 10.69
CA SER A 242 9.84 -12.47 10.90
C SER A 242 8.86 -13.65 10.89
N GLY A 243 9.03 -14.63 9.99
CA GLY A 243 8.23 -15.84 9.95
C GLY A 243 8.35 -16.67 11.22
N ILE A 244 9.57 -16.91 11.73
CA ILE A 244 9.79 -17.62 13.02
C ILE A 244 9.14 -16.86 14.17
N LEU A 245 9.35 -15.54 14.26
CA LEU A 245 8.76 -14.73 15.33
C LEU A 245 7.23 -14.79 15.30
N LEU A 246 6.60 -14.68 14.13
CA LEU A 246 5.15 -14.74 13.99
C LEU A 246 4.59 -16.15 14.28
N VAL A 247 5.29 -17.21 13.90
CA VAL A 247 4.91 -18.59 14.29
C VAL A 247 4.95 -18.73 15.81
N LEU A 248 5.99 -18.24 16.47
CA LEU A 248 6.12 -18.27 17.93
C LEU A 248 5.01 -17.49 18.65
N VAL A 249 4.49 -16.40 18.05
CA VAL A 249 3.30 -15.67 18.57
C VAL A 249 2.10 -16.61 18.75
N PHE A 250 1.90 -17.56 17.83
CA PHE A 250 0.78 -18.50 17.92
C PHE A 250 1.07 -19.71 18.82
N LEU A 251 2.34 -20.06 19.04
CA LEU A 251 2.73 -21.25 19.82
C LEU A 251 2.89 -20.95 21.33
N ILE A 252 3.41 -19.80 21.68
CA ILE A 252 3.71 -19.45 23.10
C ILE A 252 2.41 -19.05 23.81
N PRO A 253 2.10 -19.59 24.99
CA PRO A 253 0.85 -19.30 25.71
C PRO A 253 0.89 -17.98 26.51
N VAL A 254 2.07 -17.37 26.72
CA VAL A 254 2.24 -16.20 27.60
C VAL A 254 1.93 -14.92 26.85
N PRO A 255 0.88 -14.14 27.21
CA PRO A 255 0.44 -12.97 26.44
C PRO A 255 1.49 -11.89 26.26
N LEU A 256 2.28 -11.60 27.29
CA LEU A 256 3.35 -10.59 27.23
C LEU A 256 4.45 -10.98 26.23
N ILE A 257 4.84 -12.26 26.23
CA ILE A 257 5.86 -12.76 25.31
C ILE A 257 5.30 -12.73 23.86
N LYS A 258 4.03 -13.11 23.65
CA LYS A 258 3.37 -12.97 22.35
C LYS A 258 3.46 -11.53 21.83
N LEU A 259 3.15 -10.56 22.67
CA LEU A 259 3.17 -9.14 22.29
C LEU A 259 4.57 -8.65 21.93
N ILE A 260 5.61 -9.09 22.68
CA ILE A 260 7.01 -8.75 22.39
C ILE A 260 7.45 -9.37 21.07
N LEU A 261 7.15 -10.66 20.83
CA LEU A 261 7.50 -11.33 19.58
C LEU A 261 6.80 -10.69 18.38
N PHE A 262 5.54 -10.34 18.55
CA PHE A 262 4.74 -9.61 17.57
C PHE A 262 5.38 -8.25 17.25
N ALA A 263 5.74 -7.48 18.28
CA ALA A 263 6.42 -6.20 18.10
C ALA A 263 7.73 -6.35 17.34
N LEU A 264 8.58 -7.32 17.71
CA LEU A 264 9.86 -7.56 17.05
C LEU A 264 9.67 -7.97 15.57
N ALA A 265 8.69 -8.83 15.28
CA ALA A 265 8.38 -9.21 13.90
C ALA A 265 7.98 -7.98 13.06
N PHE A 266 7.10 -7.12 13.60
CA PHE A 266 6.66 -5.93 12.88
C PHE A 266 7.72 -4.82 12.78
N VAL A 267 8.71 -4.77 13.67
CA VAL A 267 9.91 -3.92 13.46
C VAL A 267 10.67 -4.38 12.21
N ILE A 268 10.87 -5.68 12.03
CA ILE A 268 11.58 -6.23 10.87
C ILE A 268 10.75 -5.99 9.59
N ILE A 269 9.44 -6.25 9.64
CA ILE A 269 8.51 -6.00 8.52
C ILE A 269 8.48 -4.50 8.16
N GLY A 270 8.55 -3.60 9.15
CA GLY A 270 8.64 -2.16 8.92
C GLY A 270 9.94 -1.75 8.20
N ILE A 271 11.07 -2.43 8.51
CA ILE A 271 12.31 -2.26 7.73
C ILE A 271 12.10 -2.78 6.31
N SER A 272 11.45 -3.96 6.18
CA SER A 272 11.18 -4.62 4.90
C SER A 272 10.42 -3.72 3.93
N GLY A 273 9.38 -3.05 4.37
CA GLY A 273 8.60 -2.14 3.54
C GLY A 273 9.43 -1.01 2.92
N ASN A 274 10.33 -0.39 3.71
CA ASN A 274 11.23 0.63 3.18
C ASN A 274 12.27 0.06 2.19
N MET A 275 12.86 -1.08 2.53
CA MET A 275 13.84 -1.77 1.68
C MET A 275 13.20 -2.27 0.38
N PHE A 276 11.93 -2.66 0.42
CA PHE A 276 11.15 -3.08 -0.72
C PHE A 276 10.97 -1.96 -1.75
N GLU A 277 10.60 -0.77 -1.30
CA GLU A 277 10.48 0.38 -2.20
C GLU A 277 11.83 0.74 -2.85
N LYS A 278 12.91 0.79 -2.05
CA LYS A 278 14.25 1.05 -2.58
C LYS A 278 14.69 -0.01 -3.58
N MET A 279 14.40 -1.28 -3.32
CA MET A 279 14.69 -2.38 -4.23
C MET A 279 13.99 -2.18 -5.59
N ILE A 280 12.73 -1.77 -5.60
CA ILE A 280 12.01 -1.52 -6.86
C ILE A 280 12.73 -0.45 -7.69
N TYR A 281 13.16 0.65 -7.09
CA TYR A 281 13.88 1.71 -7.80
C TYR A 281 15.30 1.30 -8.22
N ALA A 282 15.94 0.36 -7.50
CA ALA A 282 17.28 -0.12 -7.83
C ALA A 282 17.29 -1.20 -8.93
N GLU A 283 16.23 -2.02 -9.00
CA GLU A 283 16.19 -3.21 -9.86
C GLU A 283 15.48 -2.98 -11.20
N TYR A 284 14.70 -1.90 -11.31
CA TYR A 284 13.92 -1.60 -12.50
C TYR A 284 14.27 -0.24 -13.09
N ASP A 285 14.16 -0.13 -14.42
CA ASP A 285 14.31 1.15 -15.12
C ASP A 285 13.23 2.15 -14.63
N TYR A 286 13.65 3.38 -14.37
CA TYR A 286 12.75 4.46 -13.91
C TYR A 286 11.56 4.71 -14.85
N SER A 287 11.75 4.49 -16.16
CA SER A 287 10.67 4.60 -17.15
C SER A 287 9.55 3.56 -16.96
N LYS A 288 9.80 2.47 -16.24
CA LYS A 288 8.88 1.35 -16.01
C LYS A 288 8.31 1.28 -14.61
N ILE A 289 8.73 2.17 -13.71
CA ILE A 289 8.31 2.17 -12.30
C ILE A 289 6.79 2.16 -12.16
N GLY A 290 6.07 2.96 -12.95
CA GLY A 290 4.60 2.97 -12.94
C GLY A 290 3.97 1.62 -13.30
N LEU A 291 4.58 0.86 -14.26
CA LEU A 291 4.13 -0.48 -14.60
C LEU A 291 4.35 -1.47 -13.45
N ILE A 292 5.50 -1.38 -12.79
CA ILE A 292 5.86 -2.26 -11.67
C ILE A 292 4.96 -2.02 -10.46
N TYR A 293 4.71 -0.75 -10.09
CA TYR A 293 3.77 -0.43 -9.00
C TYR A 293 2.34 -0.85 -9.31
N SER A 294 1.91 -0.75 -10.57
CA SER A 294 0.61 -1.25 -11.01
C SER A 294 0.51 -2.78 -10.90
N ALA A 295 1.58 -3.50 -11.30
CA ALA A 295 1.67 -4.95 -11.13
C ALA A 295 1.62 -5.34 -9.65
N ASN A 296 2.43 -4.68 -8.82
CA ASN A 296 2.47 -4.87 -7.37
C ASN A 296 1.08 -4.69 -6.74
N SER A 297 0.42 -3.55 -6.97
CA SER A 297 -0.92 -3.28 -6.45
C SER A 297 -1.96 -4.32 -6.89
N SER A 298 -1.82 -4.86 -8.10
CA SER A 298 -2.72 -5.90 -8.60
C SER A 298 -2.51 -7.23 -7.88
N LEU A 299 -1.26 -7.60 -7.64
CA LEU A 299 -0.89 -8.81 -6.91
C LEU A 299 -1.35 -8.73 -5.45
N TYR A 300 -1.12 -7.59 -4.77
CA TYR A 300 -1.64 -7.34 -3.42
C TYR A 300 -3.16 -7.54 -3.37
N ALA A 301 -3.90 -6.89 -4.27
CA ALA A 301 -5.35 -7.02 -4.32
C ALA A 301 -5.81 -8.46 -4.58
N LEU A 302 -5.12 -9.18 -5.48
CA LEU A 302 -5.41 -10.57 -5.79
C LEU A 302 -5.26 -11.46 -4.56
N PHE A 303 -4.10 -11.40 -3.89
CA PHE A 303 -3.85 -12.22 -2.71
C PHE A 303 -4.70 -11.81 -1.52
N ALA A 304 -4.98 -10.52 -1.31
CA ALA A 304 -5.92 -10.09 -0.28
C ALA A 304 -7.30 -10.73 -0.46
N VAL A 305 -7.83 -10.77 -1.70
CA VAL A 305 -9.11 -11.45 -1.98
C VAL A 305 -9.03 -12.95 -1.75
N ILE A 306 -7.95 -13.61 -2.21
CA ILE A 306 -7.75 -15.06 -1.99
C ILE A 306 -7.73 -15.38 -0.50
N PHE A 307 -6.96 -14.64 0.29
CA PHE A 307 -6.86 -14.88 1.72
C PHE A 307 -8.16 -14.59 2.46
N LEU A 308 -8.94 -13.57 2.09
CA LEU A 308 -10.24 -13.27 2.69
C LEU A 308 -11.31 -14.38 2.49
N ILE A 309 -11.13 -15.23 1.48
CA ILE A 309 -12.03 -16.36 1.23
C ILE A 309 -11.71 -17.56 2.15
N ILE A 310 -10.46 -17.71 2.59
CA ILE A 310 -10.01 -18.88 3.38
C ILE A 310 -10.83 -19.12 4.65
N PRO A 311 -11.19 -18.10 5.48
CA PRO A 311 -11.97 -18.32 6.70
C PRO A 311 -13.38 -18.92 6.47
N GLN A 312 -13.90 -18.83 5.26
CA GLN A 312 -15.18 -19.46 4.92
C GLN A 312 -15.09 -20.99 4.92
N PHE A 313 -13.91 -21.55 4.69
CA PHE A 313 -13.65 -22.98 4.61
C PHE A 313 -12.87 -23.51 5.82
N TYR A 314 -12.11 -22.64 6.50
CA TYR A 314 -11.25 -23.06 7.60
C TYR A 314 -11.27 -22.02 8.74
N THR A 315 -11.79 -22.43 9.89
CA THR A 315 -12.09 -21.54 11.02
C THR A 315 -11.04 -21.54 12.14
N ASN A 316 -10.05 -22.44 12.10
CA ASN A 316 -9.02 -22.50 13.14
C ASN A 316 -7.96 -21.41 12.91
N ILE A 317 -8.15 -20.24 13.50
CA ILE A 317 -7.31 -19.05 13.31
C ILE A 317 -5.87 -19.31 13.75
N LYS A 318 -5.66 -20.07 14.83
CA LYS A 318 -4.31 -20.42 15.33
C LYS A 318 -3.52 -21.21 14.30
N MET A 319 -4.12 -22.29 13.76
CA MET A 319 -3.46 -23.08 12.72
C MET A 319 -3.29 -22.32 11.43
N LEU A 320 -4.25 -21.48 11.07
CA LEU A 320 -4.16 -20.59 9.90
C LEU A 320 -2.96 -19.66 10.03
N GLY A 321 -2.80 -19.02 11.20
CA GLY A 321 -1.65 -18.16 11.49
C GLY A 321 -0.31 -18.89 11.39
N ILE A 322 -0.21 -20.09 11.92
CA ILE A 322 1.01 -20.90 11.82
C ILE A 322 1.30 -21.26 10.35
N VAL A 323 0.30 -21.75 9.62
CA VAL A 323 0.49 -22.17 8.22
C VAL A 323 0.89 -21.00 7.32
N ILE A 324 0.23 -19.85 7.46
CA ILE A 324 0.57 -18.64 6.68
C ILE A 324 2.03 -18.25 6.92
N ASN A 325 2.47 -18.21 8.18
CA ASN A 325 3.82 -17.77 8.52
C ASN A 325 4.91 -18.86 8.33
N VAL A 326 4.56 -20.11 8.11
CA VAL A 326 5.51 -21.17 7.72
C VAL A 326 5.70 -21.21 6.20
N LEU A 327 4.68 -20.79 5.42
CA LEU A 327 4.78 -20.75 3.96
C LEU A 327 5.59 -19.55 3.44
N THR A 328 5.96 -18.65 4.33
CA THR A 328 6.85 -17.51 4.07
C THR A 328 8.28 -17.85 4.31
#